data_9fe426e50d48904d8f3d8f2d9a4383b3
#
_entry.id   9fe426e50d48904d8f3d8f2d9a4383b3
#
_cell.length_a   1.000
_cell.length_b   1.000
_cell.length_c   1.000
_cell.angle_alpha   90.00
_cell.angle_beta   90.00
_cell.angle_gamma   90.00
#
_symmetry.space_group_name_H-M   'P 1'
#
loop_
_entity.id
_entity.type
_entity.pdbx_description
1 polymer ?
#
loop_
_entity_poly.entity_id
_entity_poly.type
_entity_poly.pdbx_seq_one_letter_code
_entity_poly.pdbx_strand_id
1 'polypeptide(L)'
;MAIYSIKLVDHRNSTSAETAPISASVTRIFGLAFVGTSDSIRVSWGAGNPGDDLVLHFVADIASSYLRQRWPNMTVSPNAGGHTHSHGSLSGTELYRTTPAGAIPLRRYGALAFHEALHNLFPFRSDQHTAMGGGLASANIPDADPNDANKSFLRQGFSVRTHQLL
;
A
#
# COMPACT_ATOMS: atom_id res chain seq x y z
N MET A 1 22.62 -6.35 0.66
CA MET A 1 21.63 -6.38 -0.46
C MET A 1 20.40 -7.13 0.05
N ALA A 2 19.30 -6.44 0.20
CA ALA A 2 18.01 -7.03 0.58
C ALA A 2 17.04 -7.01 -0.61
N ILE A 3 16.11 -7.97 -0.67
CA ILE A 3 15.00 -7.99 -1.63
C ILE A 3 13.72 -7.97 -0.82
N TYR A 4 13.02 -6.84 -0.83
CA TYR A 4 11.77 -6.69 -0.11
C TYR A 4 10.60 -7.24 -0.96
N SER A 5 9.83 -8.16 -0.41
CA SER A 5 8.69 -8.78 -1.06
C SER A 5 7.40 -8.01 -0.82
N ILE A 6 6.74 -7.61 -1.89
CA ILE A 6 5.43 -6.96 -1.86
C ILE A 6 4.42 -7.92 -2.49
N LYS A 7 3.49 -8.40 -1.70
CA LYS A 7 2.44 -9.31 -2.14
C LYS A 7 1.14 -8.55 -2.41
N LEU A 8 0.60 -8.76 -3.59
CA LEU A 8 -0.71 -8.25 -4.01
C LEU A 8 -1.73 -9.39 -3.92
N VAL A 9 -2.74 -9.25 -3.07
CA VAL A 9 -3.77 -10.26 -2.83
C VAL A 9 -5.08 -9.79 -3.46
N ASP A 10 -5.58 -10.52 -4.46
CA ASP A 10 -6.81 -10.16 -5.16
C ASP A 10 -8.02 -10.87 -4.57
N HIS A 11 -8.97 -10.10 -4.03
CA HIS A 11 -10.25 -10.59 -3.51
C HIS A 11 -11.40 -10.43 -4.52
N ARG A 12 -11.09 -10.08 -5.77
CA ARG A 12 -12.09 -9.69 -6.79
C ARG A 12 -12.17 -10.64 -7.97
N ASN A 13 -11.24 -11.59 -8.09
CA ASN A 13 -11.03 -12.40 -9.30
C ASN A 13 -10.76 -11.52 -10.53
N SER A 14 -9.84 -10.55 -10.39
CA SER A 14 -9.47 -9.63 -11.45
C SER A 14 -8.88 -10.34 -12.67
N THR A 15 -9.10 -9.77 -13.84
CA THR A 15 -8.49 -10.28 -15.08
C THR A 15 -7.02 -9.84 -15.18
N SER A 16 -6.25 -10.51 -16.06
CA SER A 16 -4.88 -10.09 -16.36
C SER A 16 -4.80 -8.66 -16.93
N ALA A 17 -5.84 -8.19 -17.61
CA ALA A 17 -5.95 -6.82 -18.10
C ALA A 17 -6.01 -5.77 -16.96
N GLU A 18 -6.39 -6.17 -15.76
CA GLU A 18 -6.35 -5.30 -14.57
C GLU A 18 -5.09 -5.55 -13.74
N THR A 19 -4.73 -6.81 -13.49
CA THR A 19 -3.62 -7.15 -12.58
C THR A 19 -2.26 -6.75 -13.13
N ALA A 20 -2.02 -6.85 -14.44
CA ALA A 20 -0.75 -6.49 -15.05
C ALA A 20 -0.45 -4.97 -14.94
N PRO A 21 -1.35 -4.03 -15.31
CA PRO A 21 -1.11 -2.61 -15.11
C PRO A 21 -0.96 -2.21 -13.63
N ILE A 22 -1.71 -2.85 -12.71
CA ILE A 22 -1.59 -2.58 -11.29
C ILE A 22 -0.20 -2.97 -10.78
N SER A 23 0.25 -4.21 -11.05
CA SER A 23 1.58 -4.64 -10.60
C SER A 23 2.70 -3.83 -11.25
N ALA A 24 2.57 -3.45 -12.51
CA ALA A 24 3.52 -2.57 -13.18
C ALA A 24 3.59 -1.19 -12.50
N SER A 25 2.44 -0.60 -12.16
CA SER A 25 2.38 0.69 -11.44
C SER A 25 3.02 0.61 -10.06
N VAL A 26 2.71 -0.44 -9.28
CA VAL A 26 3.30 -0.67 -7.95
C VAL A 26 4.82 -0.88 -8.08
N THR A 27 5.25 -1.76 -8.98
CA THR A 27 6.67 -2.03 -9.21
C THR A 27 7.45 -0.75 -9.57
N ARG A 28 6.90 0.07 -10.47
CA ARG A 28 7.52 1.33 -10.87
C ARG A 28 7.67 2.29 -9.69
N ILE A 29 6.59 2.59 -8.97
CA ILE A 29 6.60 3.60 -7.91
C ILE A 29 7.48 3.17 -6.73
N PHE A 30 7.36 1.92 -6.29
CA PHE A 30 8.19 1.42 -5.19
C PHE A 30 9.64 1.26 -5.61
N GLY A 31 9.90 0.82 -6.84
CA GLY A 31 11.26 0.68 -7.39
C GLY A 31 12.04 1.99 -7.38
N LEU A 32 11.38 3.14 -7.59
CA LEU A 32 12.02 4.46 -7.49
C LEU A 32 12.65 4.75 -6.13
N ALA A 33 12.13 4.14 -5.05
CA ALA A 33 12.71 4.32 -3.73
C ALA A 33 14.07 3.62 -3.57
N PHE A 34 14.39 2.63 -4.41
CA PHE A 34 15.61 1.83 -4.31
C PHE A 34 16.64 2.12 -5.42
N VAL A 35 16.35 3.07 -6.31
CA VAL A 35 17.31 3.53 -7.32
C VAL A 35 18.58 4.06 -6.63
N GLY A 36 19.74 3.57 -7.04
CA GLY A 36 21.03 3.94 -6.47
C GLY A 36 21.39 3.26 -5.16
N THR A 37 20.61 2.28 -4.72
CA THR A 37 20.91 1.45 -3.55
C THR A 37 21.29 0.03 -3.97
N SER A 38 21.81 -0.78 -3.04
CA SER A 38 22.04 -2.21 -3.26
C SER A 38 20.78 -3.07 -3.05
N ASP A 39 19.71 -2.49 -2.53
CA ASP A 39 18.47 -3.18 -2.22
C ASP A 39 17.46 -3.06 -3.36
N SER A 40 16.48 -3.96 -3.40
CA SER A 40 15.47 -4.02 -4.45
C SER A 40 14.11 -4.49 -3.89
N ILE A 41 13.09 -4.42 -4.74
CA ILE A 41 11.76 -4.96 -4.42
C ILE A 41 11.40 -6.10 -5.37
N ARG A 42 10.50 -6.96 -4.90
CA ARG A 42 9.82 -7.96 -5.72
C ARG A 42 8.31 -7.82 -5.50
N VAL A 43 7.57 -7.52 -6.56
CA VAL A 43 6.10 -7.42 -6.54
C VAL A 43 5.52 -8.67 -7.20
N SER A 44 4.56 -9.32 -6.55
CA SER A 44 3.90 -10.50 -7.11
C SER A 44 2.46 -10.62 -6.62
N TRP A 45 1.58 -11.18 -7.46
CA TRP A 45 0.22 -11.57 -7.08
C TRP A 45 0.22 -12.94 -6.41
N GLY A 46 -0.73 -13.16 -5.49
CA GLY A 46 -0.97 -14.44 -4.83
C GLY A 46 -1.38 -14.28 -3.37
N ALA A 47 -1.46 -15.38 -2.64
CA ALA A 47 -1.73 -15.34 -1.21
C ALA A 47 -0.58 -14.66 -0.45
N GLY A 48 -0.93 -13.86 0.55
CA GLY A 48 0.05 -13.30 1.47
C GLY A 48 0.67 -14.38 2.36
N ASN A 49 1.94 -14.21 2.69
CA ASN A 49 2.68 -15.11 3.57
C ASN A 49 3.30 -14.33 4.73
N PRO A 50 3.53 -14.96 5.89
CA PRO A 50 4.16 -14.29 7.04
C PRO A 50 5.56 -13.72 6.76
N GLY A 51 6.23 -14.20 5.71
CA GLY A 51 7.56 -13.72 5.30
C GLY A 51 7.53 -12.58 4.29
N ASP A 52 6.36 -12.14 3.80
CA ASP A 52 6.29 -10.99 2.92
C ASP A 52 6.57 -9.70 3.72
N ASP A 53 7.23 -8.73 3.08
CA ASP A 53 7.56 -7.45 3.72
C ASP A 53 6.39 -6.47 3.69
N LEU A 54 5.49 -6.62 2.74
CA LEU A 54 4.24 -5.86 2.63
C LEU A 54 3.18 -6.72 1.94
N VAL A 55 1.96 -6.72 2.47
CA VAL A 55 0.79 -7.36 1.85
C VAL A 55 -0.26 -6.29 1.58
N LEU A 56 -0.73 -6.22 0.33
CA LEU A 56 -1.73 -5.27 -0.15
C LEU A 56 -2.95 -6.05 -0.66
N HIS A 57 -4.08 -5.89 0.00
CA HIS A 57 -5.34 -6.54 -0.38
C HIS A 57 -6.11 -5.67 -1.37
N PHE A 58 -6.51 -6.24 -2.51
CA PHE A 58 -7.33 -5.56 -3.52
C PHE A 58 -8.77 -6.02 -3.42
N VAL A 59 -9.66 -5.08 -3.11
CA VAL A 59 -11.10 -5.30 -2.94
C VAL A 59 -11.90 -4.44 -3.91
N ALA A 60 -13.17 -4.79 -4.14
CA ALA A 60 -13.99 -4.05 -5.09
C ALA A 60 -14.26 -2.61 -4.62
N ASP A 61 -14.64 -2.45 -3.36
CA ASP A 61 -15.02 -1.18 -2.74
C ASP A 61 -14.99 -1.31 -1.21
N ILE A 62 -15.35 -0.23 -0.51
CA ILE A 62 -15.43 -0.20 0.96
C ILE A 62 -16.46 -1.20 1.51
N ALA A 63 -17.55 -1.47 0.78
CA ALA A 63 -18.57 -2.43 1.22
C ALA A 63 -18.03 -3.86 1.21
N SER A 64 -17.09 -4.15 0.30
CA SER A 64 -16.39 -5.43 0.15
C SER A 64 -15.10 -5.54 0.97
N SER A 65 -14.88 -4.64 1.93
CA SER A 65 -13.63 -4.55 2.71
C SER A 65 -13.24 -5.88 3.35
N TYR A 66 -12.03 -6.35 3.03
CA TYR A 66 -11.42 -7.52 3.64
C TYR A 66 -11.05 -7.26 5.10
N LEU A 67 -10.53 -6.06 5.41
CA LEU A 67 -10.10 -5.72 6.76
C LEU A 67 -11.26 -5.64 7.76
N ARG A 68 -12.48 -5.31 7.32
CA ARG A 68 -13.68 -5.33 8.17
C ARG A 68 -14.06 -6.71 8.68
N GLN A 69 -13.64 -7.77 8.01
CA GLN A 69 -13.83 -9.12 8.53
C GLN A 69 -13.03 -9.34 9.82
N ARG A 70 -11.87 -8.68 9.93
CA ARG A 70 -11.00 -8.74 11.11
C ARG A 70 -11.32 -7.64 12.12
N TRP A 71 -11.67 -6.44 11.65
CA TRP A 71 -11.97 -5.25 12.46
C TRP A 71 -13.30 -4.62 12.05
N PRO A 72 -14.44 -5.20 12.49
CA PRO A 72 -15.78 -4.77 12.04
C PRO A 72 -16.09 -3.29 12.30
N ASN A 73 -15.50 -2.72 13.35
CA ASN A 73 -15.75 -1.34 13.79
C ASN A 73 -14.78 -0.31 13.20
N MET A 74 -13.88 -0.72 12.29
CA MET A 74 -12.98 0.25 11.68
C MET A 74 -13.73 1.26 10.83
N THR A 75 -13.31 2.52 10.90
CA THR A 75 -13.86 3.62 10.12
C THR A 75 -12.97 3.89 8.91
N VAL A 76 -13.58 4.00 7.74
CA VAL A 76 -12.90 4.33 6.49
C VAL A 76 -13.57 5.55 5.89
N SER A 77 -12.78 6.52 5.40
CA SER A 77 -13.31 7.65 4.65
C SER A 77 -14.02 7.16 3.39
N PRO A 78 -15.25 7.60 3.10
CA PRO A 78 -16.03 7.10 1.96
C PRO A 78 -15.35 7.33 0.60
N ASN A 79 -14.47 8.32 0.49
CA ASN A 79 -13.75 8.65 -0.74
C ASN A 79 -12.29 8.13 -0.75
N ALA A 80 -11.88 7.34 0.23
CA ALA A 80 -10.54 6.78 0.27
C ALA A 80 -10.31 5.83 -0.91
N GLY A 81 -9.14 5.93 -1.53
CA GLY A 81 -8.69 4.97 -2.54
C GLY A 81 -8.07 3.71 -1.95
N GLY A 82 -7.74 3.74 -0.68
CA GLY A 82 -7.21 2.65 0.13
C GLY A 82 -7.38 2.94 1.61
N HIS A 83 -7.04 1.97 2.42
CA HIS A 83 -7.06 2.11 3.88
C HIS A 83 -6.06 1.17 4.53
N THR A 84 -5.35 1.67 5.52
CA THR A 84 -4.52 0.86 6.41
C THR A 84 -5.08 0.91 7.81
N HIS A 85 -5.24 -0.25 8.43
CA HIS A 85 -5.68 -0.39 9.80
C HIS A 85 -4.69 -1.21 10.61
N SER A 86 -4.40 -0.76 11.82
CA SER A 86 -3.48 -1.43 12.74
C SER A 86 -4.12 -1.58 14.11
N HIS A 87 -3.96 -2.77 14.70
CA HIS A 87 -4.42 -3.04 16.06
C HIS A 87 -3.48 -4.03 16.75
N GLY A 88 -2.92 -3.66 17.88
CA GLY A 88 -1.89 -4.44 18.55
C GLY A 88 -0.66 -4.61 17.65
N SER A 89 -0.24 -5.86 17.45
CA SER A 89 0.91 -6.20 16.60
C SER A 89 0.54 -6.47 15.14
N LEU A 90 -0.73 -6.34 14.74
CA LEU A 90 -1.21 -6.61 13.39
C LEU A 90 -1.44 -5.31 12.62
N SER A 91 -1.09 -5.30 11.35
CA SER A 91 -1.40 -4.23 10.40
C SER A 91 -1.86 -4.81 9.08
N GLY A 92 -2.93 -4.26 8.52
CA GLY A 92 -3.48 -4.67 7.23
C GLY A 92 -3.71 -3.47 6.33
N THR A 93 -3.52 -3.67 5.03
CA THR A 93 -3.70 -2.63 4.01
C THR A 93 -4.60 -3.13 2.89
N GLU A 94 -5.63 -2.37 2.55
CA GLU A 94 -6.49 -2.66 1.40
C GLU A 94 -6.60 -1.46 0.45
N LEU A 95 -6.79 -1.77 -0.83
CA LEU A 95 -6.95 -0.81 -1.91
C LEU A 95 -8.27 -1.10 -2.64
N TYR A 96 -9.03 -0.05 -2.90
CA TYR A 96 -10.36 -0.14 -3.50
C TYR A 96 -10.30 0.03 -5.01
N ARG A 97 -11.11 -0.76 -5.75
CA ARG A 97 -11.23 -0.59 -7.20
C ARG A 97 -12.14 0.57 -7.56
N THR A 98 -13.16 0.81 -6.73
CA THR A 98 -14.13 1.88 -6.90
C THR A 98 -14.35 2.65 -5.61
N THR A 99 -14.65 3.94 -5.76
CA THR A 99 -15.14 4.83 -4.70
C THR A 99 -16.47 5.41 -5.16
N PRO A 100 -17.22 6.14 -4.32
CA PRO A 100 -18.40 6.87 -4.77
C PRO A 100 -18.16 7.82 -5.93
N ALA A 101 -16.92 8.31 -6.11
CA ALA A 101 -16.53 9.15 -7.24
C ALA A 101 -16.24 8.36 -8.54
N GLY A 102 -16.28 7.03 -8.49
CA GLY A 102 -16.06 6.14 -9.64
C GLY A 102 -14.86 5.22 -9.52
N ALA A 103 -14.49 4.59 -10.63
CA ALA A 103 -13.37 3.65 -10.70
C ALA A 103 -12.02 4.37 -10.59
N ILE A 104 -11.12 3.82 -9.79
CA ILE A 104 -9.75 4.33 -9.68
C ILE A 104 -8.96 3.92 -10.92
N PRO A 105 -8.30 4.85 -11.62
CA PRO A 105 -7.45 4.53 -12.75
C PRO A 105 -6.31 3.57 -12.37
N LEU A 106 -6.08 2.52 -13.17
CA LEU A 106 -5.12 1.45 -12.83
C LEU A 106 -3.70 1.98 -12.60
N ARG A 107 -3.28 3.03 -13.32
CA ARG A 107 -1.97 3.67 -13.15
C ARG A 107 -1.75 4.30 -11.77
N ARG A 108 -2.82 4.66 -11.06
CA ARG A 108 -2.76 5.31 -9.74
C ARG A 108 -2.45 4.35 -8.59
N TYR A 109 -2.57 3.04 -8.82
CA TYR A 109 -2.36 2.07 -7.72
C TYR A 109 -0.95 2.07 -7.17
N GLY A 110 0.06 2.43 -7.95
CA GLY A 110 1.42 2.61 -7.44
C GLY A 110 1.50 3.71 -6.36
N ALA A 111 0.91 4.88 -6.63
CA ALA A 111 0.88 5.99 -5.69
C ALA A 111 0.02 5.70 -4.44
N LEU A 112 -1.17 5.11 -4.64
CA LEU A 112 -2.06 4.72 -3.54
C LEU A 112 -1.40 3.65 -2.65
N ALA A 113 -0.84 2.60 -3.25
CA ALA A 113 -0.15 1.54 -2.55
C ALA A 113 1.05 2.08 -1.74
N PHE A 114 1.81 3.01 -2.32
CA PHE A 114 2.94 3.64 -1.64
C PHE A 114 2.48 4.45 -0.42
N HIS A 115 1.41 5.23 -0.55
CA HIS A 115 0.81 5.98 0.55
C HIS A 115 0.39 5.05 1.70
N GLU A 116 -0.40 4.04 1.38
CA GLU A 116 -0.89 3.09 2.37
C GLU A 116 0.25 2.25 2.98
N ALA A 117 1.31 1.97 2.21
CA ALA A 117 2.50 1.32 2.74
C ALA A 117 3.19 2.13 3.83
N LEU A 118 3.24 3.46 3.71
CA LEU A 118 3.78 4.32 4.77
C LEU A 118 2.95 4.19 6.06
N HIS A 119 1.62 4.13 5.97
CA HIS A 119 0.76 3.86 7.12
C HIS A 119 1.01 2.47 7.71
N ASN A 120 1.18 1.46 6.87
CA ASN A 120 1.43 0.08 7.30
C ASN A 120 2.80 -0.07 7.97
N LEU A 121 3.85 0.48 7.39
CA LEU A 121 5.22 0.37 7.89
C LEU A 121 5.46 1.21 9.16
N PHE A 122 4.63 2.23 9.40
CA PHE A 122 4.68 3.08 10.59
C PHE A 122 3.31 3.15 11.31
N PRO A 123 2.77 2.02 11.79
CA PRO A 123 1.38 1.91 12.22
C PRO A 123 1.01 2.76 13.45
N PHE A 124 2.01 3.20 14.21
CA PHE A 124 1.80 3.98 15.44
C PHE A 124 2.02 5.49 15.25
N ARG A 125 2.27 5.94 14.02
CA ARG A 125 2.41 7.37 13.72
C ARG A 125 1.08 7.96 13.30
N SER A 126 0.66 9.01 13.99
CA SER A 126 -0.54 9.79 13.63
C SER A 126 -0.23 10.99 12.73
N ASP A 127 1.05 11.29 12.50
CA ASP A 127 1.54 12.49 11.82
C ASP A 127 2.07 12.23 10.40
N GLN A 128 1.79 11.07 9.81
CA GLN A 128 2.34 10.66 8.49
C GLN A 128 2.08 11.69 7.40
N HIS A 129 0.85 12.24 7.34
CA HIS A 129 0.48 13.20 6.31
C HIS A 129 1.24 14.52 6.39
N THR A 130 1.79 14.87 7.55
CA THR A 130 2.51 16.11 7.80
C THR A 130 4.03 15.91 7.96
N ALA A 131 4.46 14.80 8.55
CA ALA A 131 5.85 14.57 8.93
C ALA A 131 6.69 13.83 7.90
N MET A 132 6.06 13.10 6.95
CA MET A 132 6.79 12.32 5.94
C MET A 132 7.05 13.06 4.63
N GLY A 133 7.13 14.39 4.65
CA GLY A 133 7.60 15.21 3.54
C GLY A 133 6.58 15.51 2.44
N GLY A 134 5.27 15.38 2.71
CA GLY A 134 4.24 15.61 1.70
C GLY A 134 4.32 14.63 0.53
N GLY A 135 4.04 15.08 -0.68
CA GLY A 135 4.06 14.20 -1.86
C GLY A 135 3.11 13.00 -1.69
N LEU A 136 3.59 11.79 -1.91
CA LEU A 136 2.77 10.58 -1.75
C LEU A 136 2.33 10.31 -0.30
N ALA A 137 2.96 10.92 0.70
CA ALA A 137 2.51 10.83 2.09
C ALA A 137 1.33 11.76 2.41
N SER A 138 0.99 12.72 1.54
CA SER A 138 -0.10 13.66 1.76
C SER A 138 -1.47 13.00 1.77
N ALA A 139 -2.42 13.54 2.56
CA ALA A 139 -3.81 13.09 2.56
C ALA A 139 -4.48 13.18 1.18
N ASN A 140 -4.11 14.20 0.38
CA ASN A 140 -4.48 14.29 -1.03
C ASN A 140 -3.34 13.74 -1.88
N ILE A 141 -3.36 12.43 -2.14
CA ILE A 141 -2.29 11.71 -2.84
C ILE A 141 -2.18 12.22 -4.29
N PRO A 142 -1.07 12.84 -4.69
CA PRO A 142 -0.89 13.29 -6.07
C PRO A 142 -0.67 12.11 -7.03
N ASP A 143 -0.95 12.32 -8.32
CA ASP A 143 -0.54 11.40 -9.39
C ASP A 143 0.89 11.75 -9.82
N ALA A 144 1.85 11.42 -8.96
CA ALA A 144 3.25 11.81 -9.09
C ALA A 144 4.20 10.71 -8.59
N ASP A 145 5.48 10.87 -8.84
CA ASP A 145 6.52 10.02 -8.29
C ASP A 145 6.84 10.40 -6.82
N PRO A 146 7.33 9.44 -6.00
CA PRO A 146 7.70 9.73 -4.63
C PRO A 146 8.88 10.72 -4.58
N ASN A 147 8.78 11.72 -3.72
CA ASN A 147 9.90 12.61 -3.44
C ASN A 147 10.97 11.91 -2.57
N ASP A 148 12.11 12.56 -2.34
CA ASP A 148 13.24 11.93 -1.65
C ASP A 148 12.94 11.63 -0.17
N ALA A 149 12.11 12.44 0.49
CA ALA A 149 11.65 12.15 1.84
C ALA A 149 10.77 10.89 1.87
N ASN A 150 9.80 10.76 0.94
CA ASN A 150 8.96 9.58 0.82
C ASN A 150 9.79 8.30 0.56
N LYS A 151 10.77 8.37 -0.36
CA LYS A 151 11.69 7.25 -0.64
C LYS A 151 12.48 6.84 0.60
N SER A 152 12.99 7.81 1.34
CA SER A 152 13.75 7.58 2.58
C SER A 152 12.90 6.90 3.64
N PHE A 153 11.67 7.40 3.88
CA PHE A 153 10.74 6.79 4.83
C PHE A 153 10.35 5.37 4.43
N LEU A 154 10.07 5.11 3.14
CA LEU A 154 9.74 3.76 2.70
C LEU A 154 10.88 2.77 2.99
N ARG A 155 12.13 3.12 2.65
CA ARG A 155 13.30 2.28 2.93
C ARG A 155 13.48 2.04 4.43
N GLN A 156 13.35 3.10 5.24
CA GLN A 156 13.41 2.99 6.69
C GLN A 156 12.33 2.04 7.22
N GLY A 157 11.09 2.19 6.76
CA GLY A 157 9.98 1.35 7.17
C GLY A 157 10.24 -0.13 6.91
N PHE A 158 10.72 -0.49 5.73
CA PHE A 158 11.08 -1.87 5.42
C PHE A 158 12.21 -2.41 6.31
N SER A 159 13.20 -1.57 6.66
CA SER A 159 14.35 -2.00 7.48
C SER A 159 14.02 -2.17 8.96
N VAL A 160 13.00 -1.48 9.49
CA VAL A 160 12.68 -1.45 10.93
C VAL A 160 11.32 -2.08 11.26
N ARG A 161 10.62 -2.64 10.30
CA ARG A 161 9.28 -3.22 10.54
C ARG A 161 9.29 -4.28 11.64
N THR A 162 8.42 -4.12 12.64
CA THR A 162 8.30 -5.02 13.79
C THR A 162 6.90 -5.62 13.95
N HIS A 163 5.91 -5.18 13.16
CA HIS A 163 4.52 -5.68 13.22
C HIS A 163 4.29 -6.81 12.23
N GLN A 164 3.27 -7.62 12.48
CA GLN A 164 2.81 -8.68 11.59
C GLN A 164 1.86 -8.13 10.53
N LEU A 165 1.91 -8.71 9.33
CA LEU A 165 1.00 -8.37 8.23
C LEU A 165 -0.23 -9.28 8.27
N LEU A 166 -1.38 -8.70 7.90
CA LEU A 166 -2.60 -9.42 7.54
C LEU A 166 -2.60 -9.70 6.07
#